data_c04b1620d953261195874f9b72a6662b
#
_entry.id   c04b1620d953261195874f9b72a6662b
#
_cell.length_a   1.000
_cell.length_b   1.000
_cell.length_c   1.000
_cell.angle_alpha   90.00
_cell.angle_beta   90.00
_cell.angle_gamma   90.00
#
_symmetry.space_group_name_H-M   'P 1'
#
loop_
_entity.id
_entity.type
_entity.pdbx_description
1 polymer ?
#
loop_
_entity_poly.entity_id
_entity_poly.type
_entity_poly.pdbx_seq_one_letter_code
_entity_poly.pdbx_strand_id
1 'polypeptide(L)'
;MRKHTLYLLLAGWGLLAASCYDDKSTLQTTHIPPVEIEVPEAIASQLTVVHNARLDITGIRITKDGRENPEELTYEWTVSQTDNDSEAISLATTREFHEVIDLPISSKGYLFLLTVTDTAHDLKYQYKWTLIVTAQFNEGLVVAYTRDGTTSDLGLIMHPQLTETLSLIHI
;
A
#
# COMPACT_ATOMS: atom_id res chain seq x y z
N MET A 1 44.38 -56.95 23.51
CA MET A 1 43.66 -55.67 23.80
C MET A 1 43.29 -54.81 22.57
N ARG A 2 43.97 -54.89 21.44
CA ARG A 2 43.68 -54.05 20.26
C ARG A 2 42.42 -54.44 19.44
N LYS A 3 41.97 -55.68 19.48
CA LYS A 3 40.82 -56.16 18.69
C LYS A 3 39.49 -55.74 19.27
N HIS A 4 39.34 -55.63 20.57
CA HIS A 4 38.09 -55.22 21.23
C HIS A 4 37.81 -53.73 21.10
N THR A 5 38.84 -52.88 21.05
CA THR A 5 38.70 -51.42 20.80
C THR A 5 38.22 -51.12 19.37
N LEU A 6 38.63 -51.92 18.39
CA LEU A 6 38.19 -51.78 17.01
C LEU A 6 36.70 -52.11 16.82
N TYR A 7 36.20 -53.16 17.50
CA TYR A 7 34.80 -53.53 17.46
C TYR A 7 33.89 -52.53 18.17
N LEU A 8 34.36 -51.90 19.27
CA LEU A 8 33.64 -50.83 19.95
C LEU A 8 33.53 -49.54 19.09
N LEU A 9 34.56 -49.20 18.33
CA LEU A 9 34.54 -48.09 17.40
C LEU A 9 33.61 -48.33 16.20
N LEU A 10 33.60 -49.54 15.65
CA LEU A 10 32.70 -49.91 14.55
C LEU A 10 31.23 -49.96 15.01
N ALA A 11 30.94 -50.43 16.21
CA ALA A 11 29.60 -50.44 16.79
C ALA A 11 29.09 -49.00 17.07
N GLY A 12 29.98 -48.10 17.51
CA GLY A 12 29.62 -46.67 17.72
C GLY A 12 29.28 -45.94 16.42
N TRP A 13 29.96 -46.22 15.32
CA TRP A 13 29.66 -45.65 14.00
C TRP A 13 28.37 -46.19 13.40
N GLY A 14 28.02 -47.44 13.65
CA GLY A 14 26.76 -48.05 13.21
C GLY A 14 25.53 -47.43 13.86
N LEU A 15 25.64 -46.97 15.12
CA LEU A 15 24.55 -46.31 15.84
C LEU A 15 24.30 -44.86 15.37
N LEU A 16 25.34 -44.20 14.84
CA LEU A 16 25.19 -42.84 14.29
C LEU A 16 24.51 -42.82 12.91
N ALA A 17 24.55 -43.90 12.16
CA ALA A 17 23.92 -44.02 10.84
C ALA A 17 22.40 -44.32 10.90
N ALA A 18 21.88 -44.75 12.07
CA ALA A 18 20.46 -45.06 12.25
C ALA A 18 19.59 -43.84 12.61
N SER A 19 20.17 -42.64 12.64
CA SER A 19 19.46 -41.38 12.91
C SER A 19 18.86 -40.73 11.65
N CYS A 20 18.62 -41.47 10.56
CA CYS A 20 17.64 -41.02 9.59
C CYS A 20 16.27 -41.27 10.22
N TYR A 21 15.82 -40.29 10.99
CA TYR A 21 14.43 -40.19 11.38
C TYR A 21 13.64 -39.95 10.09
N ASP A 22 12.98 -41.01 9.63
CA ASP A 22 12.03 -40.93 8.53
C ASP A 22 10.88 -40.09 9.04
N ASP A 23 10.91 -38.78 8.72
CA ASP A 23 9.85 -37.85 9.09
C ASP A 23 8.57 -38.28 8.37
N LYS A 24 7.80 -39.11 9.03
CA LYS A 24 6.45 -39.54 8.60
C LYS A 24 5.41 -38.44 8.92
N SER A 25 5.83 -37.21 9.15
CA SER A 25 4.88 -36.13 9.20
C SER A 25 4.26 -35.99 7.81
N THR A 26 3.13 -36.63 7.61
CA THR A 26 2.21 -36.34 6.53
C THR A 26 1.61 -34.96 6.82
N LEU A 27 2.40 -33.90 6.60
CA LEU A 27 1.89 -32.56 6.48
C LEU A 27 0.95 -32.59 5.27
N GLN A 28 -0.33 -32.79 5.54
CA GLN A 28 -1.35 -32.50 4.53
C GLN A 28 -1.32 -30.97 4.32
N THR A 29 -0.45 -30.55 3.42
CA THR A 29 -0.42 -29.15 2.98
C THR A 29 -1.67 -28.90 2.18
N THR A 30 -2.66 -28.30 2.80
CA THR A 30 -3.81 -27.77 2.09
C THR A 30 -3.33 -26.61 1.23
N HIS A 31 -3.42 -26.74 -0.10
CA HIS A 31 -3.10 -25.65 -1.00
C HIS A 31 -4.16 -24.57 -0.84
N ILE A 32 -3.76 -23.41 -0.31
CA ILE A 32 -4.60 -22.23 -0.23
C ILE A 32 -4.24 -21.35 -1.43
N PRO A 33 -5.15 -21.12 -2.38
CA PRO A 33 -4.88 -20.25 -3.52
C PRO A 33 -4.64 -18.82 -3.03
N PRO A 34 -3.56 -18.16 -3.48
CA PRO A 34 -3.26 -16.80 -3.07
C PRO A 34 -4.29 -15.80 -3.66
N VAL A 35 -4.45 -14.69 -2.97
CA VAL A 35 -5.14 -13.52 -3.53
C VAL A 35 -4.11 -12.70 -4.31
N GLU A 36 -4.43 -12.38 -5.55
CA GLU A 36 -3.63 -11.55 -6.44
C GLU A 36 -4.28 -10.16 -6.53
N ILE A 37 -3.47 -9.11 -6.36
CA ILE A 37 -3.88 -7.71 -6.45
C ILE A 37 -3.12 -7.07 -7.60
N GLU A 38 -3.81 -6.83 -8.71
CA GLU A 38 -3.26 -6.17 -9.90
C GLU A 38 -3.70 -4.70 -9.90
N VAL A 39 -2.73 -3.80 -9.84
CA VAL A 39 -2.95 -2.36 -9.81
C VAL A 39 -2.56 -1.76 -11.16
N PRO A 40 -3.37 -0.85 -11.75
CA PRO A 40 -3.00 -0.16 -12.97
C PRO A 40 -1.68 0.58 -12.83
N GLU A 41 -0.82 0.52 -13.86
CA GLU A 41 0.53 1.11 -13.83
C GLU A 41 0.52 2.62 -13.50
N ALA A 42 -0.50 3.32 -13.96
CA ALA A 42 -0.66 4.77 -13.73
C ALA A 42 -0.74 5.16 -12.24
N ILE A 43 -1.15 4.23 -11.38
CA ILE A 43 -1.31 4.46 -9.93
C ILE A 43 -0.47 3.48 -9.10
N ALA A 44 0.45 2.74 -9.70
CA ALA A 44 1.11 1.62 -9.04
C ALA A 44 2.10 2.02 -7.91
N SER A 45 2.65 3.23 -7.92
CA SER A 45 3.71 3.60 -6.98
C SER A 45 3.37 4.74 -6.02
N GLN A 46 2.83 5.82 -6.54
CA GLN A 46 2.56 7.04 -5.79
C GLN A 46 1.21 7.63 -6.17
N LEU A 47 0.51 8.14 -5.17
CA LEU A 47 -0.72 8.90 -5.33
C LEU A 47 -0.49 10.33 -4.87
N THR A 48 -1.07 11.29 -5.57
CA THR A 48 -1.04 12.70 -5.17
C THR A 48 -2.47 13.21 -5.13
N VAL A 49 -2.82 13.87 -4.04
CA VAL A 49 -4.15 14.45 -3.84
C VAL A 49 -4.02 15.82 -3.20
N VAL A 50 -4.91 16.73 -3.56
CA VAL A 50 -5.03 18.03 -2.88
C VAL A 50 -5.78 17.84 -1.56
N HIS A 51 -5.33 18.53 -0.51
CA HIS A 51 -6.02 18.53 0.79
C HIS A 51 -7.51 18.87 0.62
N ASN A 52 -8.37 18.11 1.27
CA ASN A 52 -9.83 18.18 1.14
C ASN A 52 -10.39 17.86 -0.26
N ALA A 53 -9.58 17.31 -1.17
CA ALA A 53 -10.09 16.81 -2.43
C ALA A 53 -10.44 15.32 -2.33
N ARG A 54 -11.34 14.89 -3.21
CA ARG A 54 -11.70 13.49 -3.35
C ARG A 54 -10.59 12.73 -4.06
N LEU A 55 -10.26 11.56 -3.53
CA LEU A 55 -9.38 10.59 -4.16
C LEU A 55 -10.22 9.42 -4.63
N ASP A 56 -10.19 9.15 -5.92
CA ASP A 56 -10.87 8.01 -6.53
C ASP A 56 -9.82 7.00 -7.00
N ILE A 57 -9.91 5.76 -6.49
CA ILE A 57 -9.08 4.64 -6.93
C ILE A 57 -10.00 3.53 -7.41
N THR A 58 -9.95 3.29 -8.70
CA THR A 58 -10.77 2.30 -9.40
C THR A 58 -9.89 1.44 -10.31
N GLY A 59 -10.46 0.36 -10.82
CA GLY A 59 -9.77 -0.50 -11.79
C GLY A 59 -8.73 -1.43 -11.19
N ILE A 60 -8.64 -1.54 -9.86
CA ILE A 60 -7.83 -2.59 -9.21
C ILE A 60 -8.53 -3.92 -9.45
N ARG A 61 -7.79 -4.87 -10.02
CA ARG A 61 -8.26 -6.23 -10.21
C ARG A 61 -7.79 -7.11 -9.06
N ILE A 62 -8.74 -7.73 -8.38
CA ILE A 62 -8.47 -8.61 -7.24
C ILE A 62 -9.03 -9.98 -7.56
N THR A 63 -8.15 -10.99 -7.61
CA THR A 63 -8.52 -12.35 -7.98
C THR A 63 -8.08 -13.35 -6.92
N LYS A 64 -8.83 -14.41 -6.76
CA LYS A 64 -8.49 -15.59 -5.98
C LYS A 64 -8.93 -16.83 -6.75
N ASP A 65 -8.01 -17.73 -7.01
CA ASP A 65 -8.29 -18.96 -7.79
C ASP A 65 -8.93 -18.65 -9.15
N GLY A 66 -8.44 -17.59 -9.84
CA GLY A 66 -8.95 -17.15 -11.14
C GLY A 66 -10.35 -16.50 -11.13
N ARG A 67 -10.99 -16.38 -9.96
CA ARG A 67 -12.29 -15.69 -9.80
C ARG A 67 -12.06 -14.25 -9.37
N GLU A 68 -12.71 -13.33 -10.06
CA GLU A 68 -12.68 -11.92 -9.66
C GLU A 68 -13.64 -11.66 -8.49
N ASN A 69 -13.14 -10.92 -7.49
CA ASN A 69 -13.88 -10.41 -6.36
C ASN A 69 -14.79 -11.45 -5.67
N PRO A 70 -14.26 -12.58 -5.23
CA PRO A 70 -15.05 -13.57 -4.53
C PRO A 70 -15.60 -13.00 -3.21
N GLU A 71 -16.80 -13.44 -2.82
CA GLU A 71 -17.53 -12.92 -1.65
C GLU A 71 -16.81 -13.11 -0.32
N GLU A 72 -15.86 -14.06 -0.25
CA GLU A 72 -15.05 -14.31 0.93
C GLU A 72 -13.94 -13.27 1.17
N LEU A 73 -13.78 -12.27 0.29
CA LEU A 73 -12.80 -11.19 0.47
C LEU A 73 -13.44 -9.97 1.12
N THR A 74 -12.75 -9.42 2.10
CA THR A 74 -13.07 -8.11 2.68
C THR A 74 -11.93 -7.13 2.46
N TYR A 75 -12.24 -5.84 2.46
CA TYR A 75 -11.32 -4.77 2.09
C TYR A 75 -11.22 -3.76 3.22
N GLU A 76 -10.04 -3.21 3.40
CA GLU A 76 -9.80 -2.11 4.32
C GLU A 76 -8.72 -1.20 3.76
N TRP A 77 -9.04 0.10 3.70
CA TRP A 77 -8.13 1.15 3.29
C TRP A 77 -7.66 1.90 4.53
N THR A 78 -6.36 1.90 4.76
CA THR A 78 -5.78 2.56 5.92
C THR A 78 -4.70 3.55 5.51
N VAL A 79 -4.50 4.56 6.36
CA VAL A 79 -3.43 5.53 6.22
C VAL A 79 -2.68 5.69 7.54
N SER A 80 -1.35 5.81 7.46
CA SER A 80 -0.49 6.13 8.60
C SER A 80 0.63 7.08 8.18
N GLN A 81 1.21 7.80 9.15
CA GLN A 81 2.40 8.61 8.88
C GLN A 81 3.62 7.70 8.71
N THR A 82 4.47 8.04 7.74
CA THR A 82 5.68 7.25 7.42
C THR A 82 6.75 7.32 8.52
N ASP A 83 6.74 8.35 9.36
CA ASP A 83 7.81 8.65 10.32
C ASP A 83 7.47 8.31 11.77
N ASN A 84 6.29 7.82 12.04
CA ASN A 84 5.80 7.59 13.40
C ASN A 84 5.14 6.21 13.48
N ASP A 85 5.32 5.53 14.61
CA ASP A 85 4.48 4.40 15.03
C ASP A 85 3.02 4.84 15.30
N SER A 86 2.53 5.83 14.53
CA SER A 86 1.17 6.31 14.64
C SER A 86 0.22 5.21 14.22
N GLU A 87 -0.80 5.03 15.02
CA GLU A 87 -1.89 4.11 14.73
C GLU A 87 -2.48 4.40 13.33
N ALA A 88 -2.63 3.35 12.54
CA ALA A 88 -3.22 3.48 11.21
C ALA A 88 -4.70 3.87 11.32
N ILE A 89 -5.11 4.87 10.55
CA ILE A 89 -6.50 5.34 10.47
C ILE A 89 -7.19 4.59 9.34
N SER A 90 -8.33 3.95 9.62
CA SER A 90 -9.17 3.34 8.59
C SER A 90 -10.00 4.42 7.90
N LEU A 91 -9.91 4.48 6.57
CA LEU A 91 -10.61 5.47 5.75
C LEU A 91 -11.84 4.88 5.05
N ALA A 92 -11.76 3.62 4.60
CA ALA A 92 -12.86 2.95 3.91
C ALA A 92 -12.74 1.42 4.04
N THR A 93 -13.87 0.73 3.84
CA THR A 93 -13.95 -0.75 3.82
C THR A 93 -14.56 -1.26 2.52
N THR A 94 -14.63 -0.43 1.51
CA THR A 94 -15.13 -0.74 0.17
C THR A 94 -14.02 -1.26 -0.73
N ARG A 95 -14.36 -2.02 -1.76
CA ARG A 95 -13.40 -2.52 -2.75
C ARG A 95 -12.71 -1.37 -3.51
N GLU A 96 -13.48 -0.40 -3.94
CA GLU A 96 -13.00 0.82 -4.60
C GLU A 96 -12.94 1.95 -3.58
N PHE A 97 -11.99 2.85 -3.75
CA PHE A 97 -11.80 3.96 -2.85
C PHE A 97 -12.35 5.25 -3.46
N HIS A 98 -13.22 5.94 -2.71
CA HIS A 98 -13.92 7.15 -3.18
C HIS A 98 -14.10 8.17 -2.05
N GLU A 99 -13.05 8.44 -1.29
CA GLU A 99 -13.17 9.29 -0.10
C GLU A 99 -12.47 10.65 -0.27
N VAL A 100 -12.94 11.63 0.49
CA VAL A 100 -12.27 12.91 0.64
C VAL A 100 -11.08 12.76 1.58
N ILE A 101 -9.92 13.23 1.16
CA ILE A 101 -8.70 13.15 1.95
C ILE A 101 -8.54 14.42 2.79
N ASP A 102 -9.00 14.34 4.04
CA ASP A 102 -8.82 15.39 5.05
C ASP A 102 -7.60 15.05 5.94
N LEU A 103 -6.43 15.01 5.30
CA LEU A 103 -5.15 14.78 5.98
C LEU A 103 -4.28 16.03 5.86
N PRO A 104 -3.45 16.35 6.87
CA PRO A 104 -2.51 17.45 6.78
C PRO A 104 -1.59 17.36 5.56
N ILE A 105 -1.21 18.50 5.04
CA ILE A 105 -0.24 18.60 3.94
C ILE A 105 1.10 18.03 4.43
N SER A 106 1.68 17.11 3.67
CA SER A 106 2.95 16.47 4.01
C SER A 106 3.80 16.22 2.77
N SER A 107 5.01 16.78 2.77
CA SER A 107 6.01 16.49 1.73
C SER A 107 6.66 15.13 1.87
N LYS A 108 6.61 14.52 3.05
CA LYS A 108 7.13 13.16 3.30
C LYS A 108 6.15 12.09 2.87
N GLY A 109 4.88 12.45 2.72
CA GLY A 109 3.79 11.56 2.36
C GLY A 109 3.32 10.68 3.53
N TYR A 110 2.34 9.89 3.20
CA TYR A 110 1.69 8.93 4.09
C TYR A 110 1.87 7.52 3.51
N LEU A 111 1.97 6.53 4.37
CA LEU A 111 1.80 5.14 3.98
C LEU A 111 0.29 4.88 3.81
N PHE A 112 -0.13 4.59 2.61
CA PHE A 112 -1.52 4.28 2.26
C PHE A 112 -1.63 2.82 1.84
N LEU A 113 -2.48 2.05 2.49
CA LEU A 113 -2.58 0.61 2.33
C LEU A 113 -3.98 0.18 1.94
N LEU A 114 -4.07 -0.73 0.99
CA LEU A 114 -5.22 -1.61 0.80
C LEU A 114 -4.89 -2.96 1.43
N THR A 115 -5.66 -3.36 2.41
CA THR A 115 -5.62 -4.70 2.99
C THR A 115 -6.82 -5.50 2.47
N VAL A 116 -6.53 -6.61 1.82
CA VAL A 116 -7.54 -7.59 1.37
C VAL A 116 -7.44 -8.80 2.27
N THR A 117 -8.50 -9.11 2.98
CA THR A 117 -8.55 -10.25 3.90
C THR A 117 -9.38 -11.38 3.30
N ASP A 118 -8.75 -12.55 3.15
CA ASP A 118 -9.44 -13.80 2.87
C ASP A 118 -10.05 -14.33 4.16
N THR A 119 -11.36 -14.16 4.33
CA THR A 119 -12.06 -14.51 5.57
C THR A 119 -12.16 -16.03 5.79
N ALA A 120 -12.04 -16.83 4.72
CA ALA A 120 -12.08 -18.29 4.81
C ALA A 120 -10.82 -18.88 5.46
N HIS A 121 -9.67 -18.18 5.35
CA HIS A 121 -8.38 -18.67 5.83
C HIS A 121 -7.70 -17.68 6.80
N ASP A 122 -8.32 -16.55 7.10
CA ASP A 122 -7.77 -15.45 7.92
C ASP A 122 -6.39 -14.96 7.42
N LEU A 123 -6.24 -14.87 6.09
CA LEU A 123 -5.03 -14.40 5.44
C LEU A 123 -5.20 -12.98 4.93
N LYS A 124 -4.20 -12.14 5.16
CA LYS A 124 -4.18 -10.74 4.75
C LYS A 124 -3.16 -10.52 3.65
N TYR A 125 -3.60 -9.87 2.57
CA TYR A 125 -2.79 -9.45 1.44
C TYR A 125 -2.82 -7.93 1.38
N GLN A 126 -1.67 -7.30 1.15
CA GLN A 126 -1.58 -5.84 1.21
C GLN A 126 -0.93 -5.27 -0.03
N TYR A 127 -1.48 -4.18 -0.51
CA TYR A 127 -0.84 -3.31 -1.48
C TYR A 127 -0.60 -1.93 -0.87
N LYS A 128 0.56 -1.33 -1.15
CA LYS A 128 0.97 -0.08 -0.52
C LYS A 128 1.28 1.01 -1.54
N TRP A 129 0.89 2.23 -1.20
CA TRP A 129 1.26 3.45 -1.91
C TRP A 129 1.91 4.45 -0.98
N THR A 130 2.67 5.37 -1.57
CA THR A 130 2.99 6.64 -0.93
C THR A 130 1.92 7.64 -1.35
N LEU A 131 1.14 8.17 -0.41
CA LEU A 131 0.15 9.20 -0.64
C LEU A 131 0.72 10.57 -0.28
N ILE A 132 0.85 11.46 -1.25
CA ILE A 132 1.28 12.84 -1.07
C ILE A 132 0.05 13.74 -1.02
N VAL A 133 -0.10 14.46 0.09
CA VAL A 133 -1.17 15.46 0.24
C VAL A 133 -0.57 16.84 0.02
N THR A 134 -1.09 17.54 -0.97
CA THR A 134 -0.59 18.86 -1.39
C THR A 134 -1.60 19.97 -1.07
N ALA A 135 -1.13 21.22 -1.04
CA ALA A 135 -2.03 22.36 -1.02
C ALA A 135 -2.60 22.60 -2.42
N GLN A 136 -3.80 23.18 -2.47
CA GLN A 136 -4.39 23.64 -3.73
C GLN A 136 -3.51 24.74 -4.38
N PHE A 137 -2.89 25.56 -3.53
CA PHE A 137 -1.97 26.63 -3.93
C PHE A 137 -0.67 26.46 -3.15
N ASN A 138 0.36 25.94 -3.78
CA ASN A 138 1.63 25.68 -3.10
C ASN A 138 2.62 26.84 -3.33
N GLU A 139 2.77 27.28 -4.57
CA GLU A 139 3.63 28.41 -4.94
C GLU A 139 2.97 29.22 -6.03
N GLY A 140 3.01 30.55 -5.91
CA GLY A 140 2.47 31.45 -6.91
C GLY A 140 2.78 32.91 -6.63
N LEU A 141 2.63 33.72 -7.64
CA LEU A 141 2.74 35.19 -7.55
C LEU A 141 1.33 35.78 -7.42
N VAL A 142 1.09 36.46 -6.30
CA VAL A 142 -0.15 37.25 -6.14
C VAL A 142 0.05 38.60 -6.78
N VAL A 143 -0.79 38.94 -7.72
CA VAL A 143 -0.76 40.20 -8.45
C VAL A 143 -2.04 41.01 -8.16
N ALA A 144 -1.89 42.16 -7.61
CA ALA A 144 -2.97 43.12 -7.55
C ALA A 144 -3.03 43.95 -8.86
N TYR A 145 -4.18 44.00 -9.50
CA TYR A 145 -4.35 44.73 -10.75
C TYR A 145 -5.70 45.46 -10.78
N THR A 146 -5.80 46.45 -11.64
CA THR A 146 -7.06 47.17 -11.88
C THR A 146 -7.42 47.09 -13.35
N ARG A 147 -8.68 46.88 -13.67
CA ARG A 147 -9.19 46.82 -15.04
C ARG A 147 -9.71 48.17 -15.53
N ASP A 148 -10.24 48.97 -14.64
CA ASP A 148 -10.96 50.21 -14.93
C ASP A 148 -10.40 51.44 -14.21
N GLY A 149 -9.33 51.26 -13.43
CA GLY A 149 -8.73 52.32 -12.62
C GLY A 149 -9.50 52.67 -11.36
N THR A 150 -10.65 52.03 -11.10
CA THR A 150 -11.52 52.28 -9.94
C THR A 150 -11.69 51.10 -9.02
N THR A 151 -11.63 49.88 -9.57
CA THR A 151 -11.71 48.63 -8.83
C THR A 151 -10.37 47.90 -8.88
N SER A 152 -10.00 47.28 -7.77
CA SER A 152 -8.80 46.45 -7.68
C SER A 152 -9.17 45.01 -7.48
N ASP A 153 -8.57 44.15 -8.28
CA ASP A 153 -8.70 42.70 -8.19
C ASP A 153 -7.36 42.04 -7.78
N LEU A 154 -7.45 40.87 -7.22
CA LEU A 154 -6.29 40.02 -6.95
C LEU A 154 -6.27 38.81 -7.91
N GLY A 155 -5.15 38.63 -8.56
CA GLY A 155 -4.90 37.47 -9.39
C GLY A 155 -3.77 36.60 -8.78
N LEU A 156 -3.90 35.29 -8.88
CA LEU A 156 -2.85 34.35 -8.53
C LEU A 156 -2.28 33.76 -9.82
N ILE A 157 -0.96 33.93 -10.03
CA ILE A 157 -0.23 33.27 -11.11
C ILE A 157 0.47 32.08 -10.49
N MET A 158 0.03 30.86 -10.81
CA MET A 158 0.58 29.62 -10.30
C MET A 158 1.93 29.29 -10.94
N HIS A 159 2.82 28.66 -10.19
CA HIS A 159 4.12 28.25 -10.71
C HIS A 159 3.96 27.20 -11.84
N PRO A 160 4.71 27.33 -12.97
CA PRO A 160 4.53 26.45 -14.14
C PRO A 160 4.76 24.96 -13.90
N GLN A 161 5.52 24.61 -12.86
CA GLN A 161 5.76 23.21 -12.50
C GLN A 161 4.56 22.51 -11.87
N LEU A 162 3.54 23.26 -11.44
CA LEU A 162 2.32 22.71 -10.83
C LEU A 162 1.17 22.61 -11.81
N THR A 163 1.25 23.34 -12.91
CA THR A 163 0.26 23.32 -13.99
C THR A 163 0.98 23.49 -15.33
N GLU A 164 0.69 22.65 -16.30
CA GLU A 164 1.25 22.79 -17.67
C GLU A 164 0.85 24.12 -18.34
N THR A 165 -0.11 24.80 -17.78
CA THR A 165 -0.59 26.12 -18.25
C THR A 165 -0.68 27.10 -17.08
N LEU A 166 -0.13 28.31 -17.27
CA LEU A 166 -0.33 29.42 -16.36
C LEU A 166 -1.83 29.68 -16.25
N SER A 167 -2.38 29.41 -15.09
CA SER A 167 -3.80 29.70 -14.80
C SER A 167 -3.89 30.95 -13.96
N LEU A 168 -4.60 31.95 -14.45
CA LEU A 168 -4.98 33.13 -13.68
C LEU A 168 -6.31 32.84 -12.99
N ILE A 169 -6.30 32.74 -11.67
CA ILE A 169 -7.51 32.54 -10.88
C ILE A 169 -7.92 33.90 -10.30
N HIS A 170 -9.15 34.29 -10.57
CA HIS A 170 -9.77 35.42 -9.89
C HIS A 170 -10.31 34.95 -8.54
N ILE A 171 -9.90 35.63 -7.50
CA ILE A 171 -10.37 35.42 -6.14
C ILE A 171 -11.48 36.42 -5.83
#